data_312104bb6467585e19287507d943dc86
#
_entry.id   312104bb6467585e19287507d943dc86
#
_cell.length_a   1.000
_cell.length_b   1.000
_cell.length_c   1.000
_cell.angle_alpha   90.00
_cell.angle_beta   90.00
_cell.angle_gamma   90.00
#
_symmetry.space_group_name_H-M   'P 1'
#
loop_
_entity.id
_entity.type
_entity.pdbx_description
1 polymer ?
#
loop_
_entity_poly.entity_id
_entity_poly.type
_entity_poly.pdbx_seq_one_letter_code
_entity_poly.pdbx_strand_id
1 'polypeptide(L)'
;MAHQGRLSPHNQMMDLHLRQVFFTSDGWPVVSPERYTGSASRKFSAADIVGEWEIIRVQEPAYERQLQAGQILWGEGQLKNEEWNVSCTLSLKKDGQLDENKGYWKFAERGQLLSLTLNGESVDNLLVFAGHDWENETETVLFTGLDSRGRSVWGKRTK
;
A
#
# COMPACT_ATOMS: atom_id res chain seq x y z
N MET A 1 13.42 -4.69 -7.57
CA MET A 1 13.27 -6.14 -7.46
C MET A 1 13.04 -6.44 -5.99
N ALA A 2 11.88 -6.97 -5.62
CA ALA A 2 11.57 -7.32 -4.24
C ALA A 2 11.49 -8.84 -4.12
N HIS A 3 12.12 -9.39 -3.09
CA HIS A 3 12.02 -10.81 -2.77
C HIS A 3 11.02 -11.01 -1.65
N GLN A 4 10.05 -11.87 -1.87
CA GLN A 4 9.13 -12.30 -0.83
C GLN A 4 9.40 -13.77 -0.54
N GLY A 5 9.94 -14.06 0.64
CA GLY A 5 10.14 -15.41 1.10
C GLY A 5 8.86 -15.99 1.69
N ARG A 6 8.42 -17.13 1.20
CA ARG A 6 7.37 -17.92 1.83
C ARG A 6 8.05 -19.03 2.62
N LEU A 7 7.99 -18.97 3.93
CA LEU A 7 8.43 -20.05 4.80
C LEU A 7 7.37 -21.17 4.74
N SER A 8 7.65 -22.20 3.96
CA SER A 8 7.00 -23.51 4.12
C SER A 8 7.80 -24.32 5.17
N PRO A 9 7.16 -25.13 6.01
CA PRO A 9 7.88 -25.94 7.00
C PRO A 9 8.89 -26.92 6.38
N HIS A 10 8.91 -27.07 5.06
CA HIS A 10 9.79 -28.02 4.38
C HIS A 10 10.63 -27.45 3.23
N ASN A 11 10.37 -26.21 2.78
CA ASN A 11 11.18 -25.58 1.73
C ASN A 11 11.09 -24.06 1.83
N GLN A 12 12.24 -23.40 1.86
CA GLN A 12 12.33 -21.95 1.61
C GLN A 12 12.21 -21.75 0.10
N MET A 13 11.01 -21.50 -0.37
CA MET A 13 10.80 -21.08 -1.76
C MET A 13 10.87 -19.57 -1.81
N MET A 14 11.82 -19.04 -2.58
CA MET A 14 11.91 -17.63 -2.90
C MET A 14 11.27 -17.40 -4.26
N ASP A 15 10.17 -16.64 -4.28
CA ASP A 15 9.53 -16.21 -5.51
C ASP A 15 10.10 -14.86 -5.96
N LEU A 16 10.48 -14.76 -7.23
CA LEU A 16 10.88 -13.50 -7.82
C LEU A 16 9.65 -12.71 -8.25
N HIS A 17 9.46 -11.54 -7.66
CA HIS A 17 8.39 -10.62 -8.03
C HIS A 17 8.96 -9.36 -8.68
N LEU A 18 8.40 -8.97 -9.83
CA LEU A 18 8.62 -7.65 -10.42
C LEU A 18 7.49 -6.73 -9.94
N ARG A 19 7.86 -5.55 -9.44
CA ARG A 19 6.93 -4.49 -9.06
C ARG A 19 7.33 -3.17 -9.71
N GLN A 20 6.36 -2.36 -10.06
CA GLN A 20 6.63 -1.00 -10.53
C GLN A 20 7.16 -0.15 -9.38
N VAL A 21 8.14 0.68 -9.71
CA VAL A 21 8.67 1.70 -8.80
C VAL A 21 8.35 3.06 -9.40
N PHE A 22 7.80 3.93 -8.59
CA PHE A 22 7.52 5.31 -8.91
C PHE A 22 8.34 6.21 -7.99
N PHE A 23 8.38 7.50 -8.31
CA PHE A 23 9.02 8.48 -7.46
C PHE A 23 8.01 9.56 -7.09
N THR A 24 8.00 9.92 -5.81
CA THR A 24 7.23 11.06 -5.31
C THR A 24 7.82 12.37 -5.85
N SER A 25 7.10 13.48 -5.72
CA SER A 25 7.56 14.79 -6.19
C SER A 25 8.86 15.28 -5.53
N ASP A 26 9.15 14.78 -4.33
CA ASP A 26 10.37 15.04 -3.55
C ASP A 26 11.45 13.97 -3.74
N GLY A 27 11.25 13.04 -4.69
CA GLY A 27 12.26 12.07 -5.14
C GLY A 27 12.32 10.76 -4.35
N TRP A 28 11.40 10.49 -3.42
CA TRP A 28 11.37 9.22 -2.72
C TRP A 28 10.79 8.10 -3.59
N PRO A 29 11.40 6.91 -3.61
CA PRO A 29 10.84 5.77 -4.30
C PRO A 29 9.63 5.19 -3.55
N VAL A 30 8.57 4.90 -4.29
CA VAL A 30 7.39 4.18 -3.82
C VAL A 30 7.13 2.99 -4.74
N VAL A 31 6.67 1.88 -4.18
CA VAL A 31 6.55 0.61 -4.88
C VAL A 31 5.08 0.21 -5.00
N SER A 32 4.72 -0.38 -6.13
CA SER A 32 3.37 -0.94 -6.35
C SER A 32 3.02 -2.00 -5.30
N PRO A 33 1.79 -2.00 -4.74
CA PRO A 33 1.32 -3.08 -3.87
C PRO A 33 1.25 -4.43 -4.57
N GLU A 34 1.02 -4.43 -5.89
CA GLU A 34 0.84 -5.64 -6.68
C GLU A 34 2.01 -5.90 -7.65
N ARG A 35 2.15 -7.15 -8.09
CA ARG A 35 3.11 -7.57 -9.12
C ARG A 35 2.78 -6.90 -10.45
N TYR A 36 3.82 -6.58 -11.21
CA TYR A 36 3.67 -5.96 -12.52
C TYR A 36 3.19 -6.98 -13.57
N THR A 37 2.14 -6.62 -14.30
CA THR A 37 1.53 -7.44 -15.36
C THR A 37 1.77 -6.93 -16.77
N GLY A 38 2.46 -5.79 -16.92
CA GLY A 38 2.54 -5.11 -18.21
C GLY A 38 1.29 -4.28 -18.54
N SER A 39 0.44 -4.00 -17.54
CA SER A 39 -0.79 -3.20 -17.74
C SER A 39 -0.47 -1.85 -18.38
N ALA A 40 -1.27 -1.48 -19.38
CA ALA A 40 -1.11 -0.20 -20.04
C ALA A 40 -1.39 0.96 -19.08
N SER A 41 -0.58 2.00 -19.17
CA SER A 41 -0.85 3.24 -18.45
C SER A 41 -2.15 3.87 -18.97
N ARG A 42 -3.08 4.17 -18.07
CA ARG A 42 -4.28 4.93 -18.37
C ARG A 42 -4.45 6.06 -17.36
N LYS A 43 -5.22 7.07 -17.74
CA LYS A 43 -5.64 8.14 -16.83
C LYS A 43 -6.98 7.76 -16.18
N PHE A 44 -7.11 8.16 -14.94
CA PHE A 44 -8.33 7.98 -14.14
C PHE A 44 -9.00 9.33 -13.91
N SER A 45 -10.30 9.30 -13.78
CA SER A 45 -11.15 10.38 -13.28
C SER A 45 -11.54 10.13 -11.83
N ALA A 46 -12.11 11.11 -11.16
CA ALA A 46 -12.64 10.92 -9.81
C ALA A 46 -13.69 9.80 -9.73
N ALA A 47 -14.46 9.58 -10.81
CA ALA A 47 -15.43 8.49 -10.86
C ALA A 47 -14.80 7.09 -10.83
N ASP A 48 -13.58 6.95 -11.36
CA ASP A 48 -12.84 5.68 -11.32
C ASP A 48 -12.30 5.36 -9.92
N ILE A 49 -12.22 6.35 -9.04
CA ILE A 49 -11.71 6.20 -7.67
C ILE A 49 -12.82 5.80 -6.70
N VAL A 50 -14.08 6.10 -7.04
CA VAL A 50 -15.22 5.69 -6.22
C VAL A 50 -15.32 4.18 -6.14
N GLY A 51 -15.54 3.62 -4.95
CA GLY A 51 -15.73 2.19 -4.71
C GLY A 51 -15.11 1.70 -3.42
N GLU A 52 -15.06 0.38 -3.29
CA GLU A 52 -14.46 -0.29 -2.14
C GLU A 52 -12.96 -0.50 -2.35
N TRP A 53 -12.20 -0.19 -1.33
CA TRP A 53 -10.75 -0.29 -1.35
C TRP A 53 -10.24 -1.12 -0.19
N GLU A 54 -9.30 -1.96 -0.44
CA GLU A 54 -8.46 -2.58 0.56
C GLU A 54 -7.18 -1.75 0.70
N ILE A 55 -6.92 -1.29 1.92
CA ILE A 55 -5.83 -0.37 2.22
C ILE A 55 -4.93 -0.97 3.29
N ILE A 56 -3.62 -0.90 3.07
CA ILE A 56 -2.59 -1.29 4.03
C ILE A 56 -1.66 -0.11 4.27
N ARG A 57 -1.45 0.23 5.54
CA ARG A 57 -0.34 1.07 5.96
C ARG A 57 0.77 0.16 6.46
N VAL A 58 1.87 0.09 5.72
CA VAL A 58 3.02 -0.73 6.09
C VAL A 58 3.67 -0.15 7.34
N GLN A 59 3.55 -0.84 8.44
CA GLN A 59 4.13 -0.43 9.71
C GLN A 59 5.54 -1.02 9.84
N GLU A 60 6.42 -0.31 10.53
CA GLU A 60 7.65 -0.93 10.98
C GLU A 60 7.30 -2.04 11.97
N PRO A 61 7.91 -3.22 11.83
CA PRO A 61 7.77 -4.25 12.85
C PRO A 61 8.24 -3.68 14.17
N ALA A 62 7.40 -3.74 15.20
CA ALA A 62 7.77 -3.39 16.56
C ALA A 62 8.78 -4.43 17.06
N TYR A 63 10.06 -4.16 16.82
CA TYR A 63 11.10 -4.92 17.48
C TYR A 63 11.20 -4.39 18.92
N GLU A 64 10.75 -5.15 19.88
CA GLU A 64 11.23 -4.96 21.26
C GLU A 64 12.73 -5.29 21.29
N ARG A 65 13.53 -4.30 20.91
CA ARG A 65 14.97 -4.39 21.00
C ARG A 65 15.41 -4.02 22.41
N GLN A 66 15.70 -4.99 23.21
CA GLN A 66 16.83 -4.88 24.11
C GLN A 66 18.09 -5.25 23.33
N LEU A 67 18.61 -4.32 22.55
CA LEU A 67 19.95 -4.45 22.00
C LEU A 67 20.97 -4.17 23.11
N GLN A 68 21.60 -5.19 23.62
CA GLN A 68 22.90 -5.03 24.25
C GLN A 68 23.88 -4.59 23.17
N ALA A 69 24.64 -3.52 23.46
CA ALA A 69 25.58 -2.92 22.53
C ALA A 69 26.46 -3.98 21.85
N GLY A 70 26.40 -4.05 20.52
CA GLY A 70 27.26 -4.90 19.69
C GLY A 70 26.63 -6.18 19.12
N GLN A 71 25.38 -6.48 19.37
CA GLN A 71 24.69 -7.62 18.77
C GLN A 71 23.81 -7.19 17.59
N ILE A 72 24.19 -7.62 16.39
CA ILE A 72 23.30 -7.60 15.21
C ILE A 72 22.57 -8.94 15.22
N LEU A 73 21.34 -8.94 15.69
CA LEU A 73 20.49 -10.13 15.63
C LEU A 73 19.80 -10.17 14.27
N TRP A 74 20.25 -11.04 13.40
CA TRP A 74 19.50 -11.48 12.23
C TRP A 74 18.51 -12.56 12.69
N GLY A 75 17.25 -12.23 12.78
CA GLY A 75 16.20 -13.23 12.60
C GLY A 75 15.56 -13.86 13.82
N GLU A 76 15.82 -13.48 15.07
CA GLU A 76 15.17 -14.07 16.26
C GLU A 76 14.51 -13.04 17.19
N GLY A 77 13.77 -12.10 16.61
CA GLY A 77 12.77 -11.35 17.37
C GLY A 77 11.45 -12.09 17.27
N GLN A 78 10.82 -12.47 18.36
CA GLN A 78 9.41 -12.87 18.32
C GLN A 78 8.62 -11.62 17.92
N LEU A 79 8.21 -11.57 16.64
CA LEU A 79 7.22 -10.60 16.17
C LEU A 79 5.95 -10.89 16.96
N LYS A 80 5.45 -9.94 17.73
CA LYS A 80 4.09 -10.03 18.28
C LYS A 80 3.15 -10.11 17.09
N ASN A 81 2.51 -11.24 16.88
CA ASN A 81 1.61 -11.55 15.75
C ASN A 81 0.44 -10.57 15.61
N GLU A 82 0.20 -9.71 16.58
CA GLU A 82 -0.92 -8.78 16.64
C GLU A 82 -0.67 -7.44 15.92
N GLU A 83 0.57 -7.19 15.47
CA GLU A 83 0.98 -5.91 14.88
C GLU A 83 1.39 -6.02 13.40
N TRP A 84 1.10 -7.10 12.75
CA TRP A 84 1.36 -7.24 11.32
C TRP A 84 0.45 -6.32 10.51
N ASN A 85 0.97 -5.87 9.37
CA ASN A 85 0.25 -5.04 8.42
C ASN A 85 -1.11 -5.65 8.08
N VAL A 86 -2.14 -5.20 8.77
CA VAL A 86 -3.50 -5.65 8.54
C VAL A 86 -4.14 -4.70 7.55
N SER A 87 -4.74 -5.26 6.49
CA SER A 87 -5.55 -4.49 5.57
C SER A 87 -6.86 -4.06 6.24
N CYS A 88 -7.34 -2.89 5.87
CA CYS A 88 -8.68 -2.44 6.22
C CYS A 88 -9.46 -2.13 4.95
N THR A 89 -10.76 -2.40 4.96
CA THR A 89 -11.66 -1.99 3.88
C THR A 89 -12.13 -0.57 4.13
N LEU A 90 -12.13 0.25 3.07
CA LEU A 90 -12.57 1.63 3.10
C LEU A 90 -13.38 1.93 1.84
N SER A 91 -14.58 2.47 2.00
CA SER A 91 -15.41 2.90 0.87
C SER A 91 -15.17 4.38 0.57
N LEU A 92 -14.78 4.67 -0.67
CA LEU A 92 -14.65 6.03 -1.19
C LEU A 92 -15.95 6.39 -1.93
N LYS A 93 -16.76 7.27 -1.32
CA LYS A 93 -18.06 7.65 -1.84
C LYS A 93 -17.97 8.76 -2.87
N LYS A 94 -18.96 8.82 -3.76
CA LYS A 94 -19.04 9.80 -4.85
C LYS A 94 -19.05 11.26 -4.39
N ASP A 95 -19.51 11.51 -3.18
CA ASP A 95 -19.56 12.84 -2.56
C ASP A 95 -18.23 13.28 -1.91
N GLY A 96 -17.18 12.47 -2.03
CA GLY A 96 -15.87 12.72 -1.43
C GLY A 96 -15.76 12.28 0.03
N GLN A 97 -16.80 11.66 0.58
CA GLN A 97 -16.77 11.12 1.93
C GLN A 97 -16.15 9.72 1.96
N LEU A 98 -15.58 9.37 3.09
CA LEU A 98 -15.22 8.01 3.46
C LEU A 98 -16.36 7.39 4.28
N ASP A 99 -16.33 6.05 4.42
CA ASP A 99 -17.33 5.34 5.23
C ASP A 99 -17.59 5.95 6.60
N GLU A 100 -18.84 5.89 7.02
CA GLU A 100 -19.29 6.23 8.39
C GLU A 100 -18.78 7.58 8.91
N ASN A 101 -18.60 8.56 8.02
CA ASN A 101 -18.05 9.89 8.34
C ASN A 101 -16.63 9.83 8.95
N LYS A 102 -15.86 8.79 8.66
CA LYS A 102 -14.48 8.63 9.14
C LYS A 102 -13.51 9.64 8.52
N GLY A 103 -13.95 10.36 7.47
CA GLY A 103 -13.11 11.33 6.79
C GLY A 103 -13.55 11.63 5.38
N TYR A 104 -12.63 12.10 4.58
CA TYR A 104 -12.88 12.49 3.19
C TYR A 104 -11.68 12.15 2.29
N TRP A 105 -11.94 12.14 1.00
CA TRP A 105 -10.93 11.95 -0.03
C TRP A 105 -11.03 13.01 -1.12
N LYS A 106 -9.91 13.24 -1.79
CA LYS A 106 -9.82 14.12 -2.96
C LYS A 106 -8.94 13.47 -4.01
N PHE A 107 -9.26 13.66 -5.27
CA PHE A 107 -8.47 13.16 -6.37
C PHE A 107 -8.11 14.30 -7.34
N ALA A 108 -6.82 14.49 -7.58
CA ALA A 108 -6.29 15.43 -8.56
C ALA A 108 -5.99 14.67 -9.85
N GLU A 109 -6.87 14.82 -10.86
CA GLU A 109 -6.72 14.16 -12.17
C GLU A 109 -5.41 14.55 -12.87
N ARG A 110 -4.99 15.80 -12.72
CA ARG A 110 -3.67 16.22 -13.16
C ARG A 110 -2.62 15.70 -12.19
N GLY A 111 -1.89 14.67 -12.59
CA GLY A 111 -0.88 14.00 -11.76
C GLY A 111 -1.35 12.69 -11.17
N GLN A 112 -2.66 12.37 -11.27
CA GLN A 112 -3.21 11.10 -10.78
C GLN A 112 -2.94 10.87 -9.29
N LEU A 113 -3.19 11.90 -8.47
CA LEU A 113 -2.87 11.92 -7.05
C LEU A 113 -4.14 11.86 -6.19
N LEU A 114 -4.19 10.90 -5.30
CA LEU A 114 -5.23 10.72 -4.30
C LEU A 114 -4.74 11.27 -2.95
N SER A 115 -5.61 11.98 -2.26
CA SER A 115 -5.43 12.37 -0.85
C SER A 115 -6.53 11.76 -0.02
N LEU A 116 -6.17 11.17 1.11
CA LEU A 116 -7.08 10.56 2.08
C LEU A 116 -6.91 11.28 3.42
N THR A 117 -8.00 11.72 4.01
CA THR A 117 -8.02 12.18 5.40
C THR A 117 -8.90 11.24 6.20
N LEU A 118 -8.31 10.53 7.14
CA LEU A 118 -8.96 9.52 7.94
C LEU A 118 -8.71 9.80 9.43
N ASN A 119 -9.77 9.93 10.23
CA ASN A 119 -9.66 10.22 11.67
C ASN A 119 -8.79 11.43 12.01
N GLY A 120 -8.77 12.45 11.14
CA GLY A 120 -7.97 13.67 11.32
C GLY A 120 -6.52 13.55 10.85
N GLU A 121 -6.06 12.38 10.42
CA GLU A 121 -4.75 12.20 9.77
C GLU A 121 -4.90 12.26 8.25
N SER A 122 -4.05 13.03 7.60
CA SER A 122 -4.01 13.13 6.14
C SER A 122 -2.82 12.36 5.57
N VAL A 123 -3.09 11.65 4.47
CA VAL A 123 -2.06 11.07 3.60
C VAL A 123 -2.29 11.63 2.21
N ASP A 124 -1.33 12.39 1.74
CA ASP A 124 -1.41 13.12 0.49
C ASP A 124 -0.49 12.52 -0.58
N ASN A 125 -0.75 12.89 -1.83
CA ASN A 125 0.09 12.52 -2.98
C ASN A 125 0.24 11.00 -3.21
N LEU A 126 -0.80 10.22 -2.89
CA LEU A 126 -0.87 8.82 -3.24
C LEU A 126 -1.03 8.70 -4.75
N LEU A 127 -0.05 8.13 -5.43
CA LEU A 127 -0.07 7.94 -6.88
C LEU A 127 -1.03 6.82 -7.26
N VAL A 128 -1.99 7.13 -8.14
CA VAL A 128 -2.98 6.18 -8.66
C VAL A 128 -2.56 5.66 -10.03
N PHE A 129 -2.68 4.37 -10.26
CA PHE A 129 -2.30 3.70 -11.50
C PHE A 129 -3.07 2.41 -11.74
N ALA A 130 -3.04 1.92 -12.97
CA ALA A 130 -3.63 0.63 -13.33
C ALA A 130 -2.79 -0.53 -12.80
N GLY A 131 -3.44 -1.58 -12.36
CA GLY A 131 -2.80 -2.80 -11.91
C GLY A 131 -3.71 -4.02 -12.07
N HIS A 132 -3.29 -5.12 -11.49
CA HIS A 132 -3.99 -6.38 -11.55
C HIS A 132 -4.16 -6.95 -10.14
N ASP A 133 -5.37 -7.32 -9.81
CA ASP A 133 -5.69 -8.07 -8.60
C ASP A 133 -5.45 -9.56 -8.86
N TRP A 134 -4.34 -10.07 -8.36
CA TRP A 134 -3.94 -11.46 -8.57
C TRP A 134 -4.78 -12.47 -7.78
N GLU A 135 -5.49 -12.01 -6.77
CA GLU A 135 -6.38 -12.88 -5.99
C GLU A 135 -7.69 -13.14 -6.73
N ASN A 136 -8.18 -12.12 -7.44
CA ASN A 136 -9.43 -12.16 -8.18
C ASN A 136 -9.22 -12.25 -9.70
N GLU A 137 -7.98 -12.30 -10.17
CA GLU A 137 -7.57 -12.40 -11.59
C GLU A 137 -8.24 -11.32 -12.46
N THR A 138 -8.29 -10.08 -11.97
CA THR A 138 -8.96 -8.97 -12.66
C THR A 138 -8.10 -7.71 -12.69
N GLU A 139 -8.33 -6.88 -13.71
CA GLU A 139 -7.75 -5.53 -13.72
C GLU A 139 -8.35 -4.69 -12.61
N THR A 140 -7.51 -3.88 -11.97
CA THR A 140 -7.94 -3.01 -10.89
C THR A 140 -7.19 -1.68 -10.89
N VAL A 141 -7.61 -0.79 -10.01
CA VAL A 141 -6.95 0.47 -9.71
C VAL A 141 -6.16 0.30 -8.43
N LEU A 142 -4.92 0.75 -8.46
CA LEU A 142 -4.00 0.71 -7.32
C LEU A 142 -3.58 2.13 -6.94
N PHE A 143 -3.18 2.30 -5.69
CA PHE A 143 -2.41 3.47 -5.30
C PHE A 143 -1.23 3.10 -4.40
N THR A 144 -0.22 3.97 -4.43
CA THR A 144 0.97 3.87 -3.56
C THR A 144 1.46 5.25 -3.18
N GLY A 145 2.01 5.38 -2.01
CA GLY A 145 2.62 6.61 -1.52
C GLY A 145 3.20 6.44 -0.12
N LEU A 146 3.54 7.56 0.50
CA LEU A 146 4.08 7.61 1.85
C LEU A 146 3.20 8.47 2.75
N ASP A 147 3.05 8.07 3.99
CA ASP A 147 2.45 8.92 5.01
C ASP A 147 3.46 9.95 5.57
N SER A 148 3.03 10.81 6.48
CA SER A 148 3.84 11.84 7.10
C SER A 148 5.05 11.31 7.89
N ARG A 149 5.09 10.02 8.18
CA ARG A 149 6.20 9.33 8.85
C ARG A 149 7.10 8.56 7.89
N GLY A 150 6.84 8.65 6.57
CA GLY A 150 7.58 7.93 5.54
C GLY A 150 7.21 6.44 5.43
N ARG A 151 6.08 6.02 6.02
CA ARG A 151 5.60 4.64 5.89
C ARG A 151 4.81 4.47 4.60
N SER A 152 5.01 3.37 3.91
CA SER A 152 4.27 3.07 2.69
C SER A 152 2.77 2.89 2.99
N VAL A 153 1.95 3.53 2.15
CA VAL A 153 0.49 3.37 2.15
C VAL A 153 0.11 2.83 0.79
N TRP A 154 -0.51 1.67 0.78
CA TRP A 154 -0.94 0.95 -0.41
C TRP A 154 -2.44 0.79 -0.43
N GLY A 155 -3.01 0.81 -1.62
CA GLY A 155 -4.41 0.51 -1.80
C GLY A 155 -4.68 -0.24 -3.08
N LYS A 156 -5.69 -1.11 -3.01
CA LYS A 156 -6.23 -1.89 -4.10
C LYS A 156 -7.73 -1.72 -4.11
N ARG A 157 -8.30 -1.30 -5.26
CA ARG A 157 -9.74 -1.23 -5.43
C ARG A 157 -10.30 -2.63 -5.62
N THR A 158 -11.29 -3.01 -4.82
CA THR A 158 -11.89 -4.36 -4.85
C THR A 158 -13.25 -4.38 -5.55
N LYS A 159 -13.97 -3.25 -5.59
CA LYS A 159 -15.28 -3.10 -6.27
C LYS A 159 -15.49 -1.68 -6.78
#